data_8fb6fca120c5ff484baf2d06dfb61b9d
#
_entry.id   8fb6fca120c5ff484baf2d06dfb61b9d
#
_cell.length_a   1.000
_cell.length_b   1.000
_cell.length_c   1.000
_cell.angle_alpha   90.00
_cell.angle_beta   90.00
_cell.angle_gamma   90.00
#
_symmetry.space_group_name_H-M   'P 1'
#
loop_
_entity.id
_entity.type
_entity.pdbx_description
1 polymer ?
#
loop_
_entity_poly.entity_id
_entity_poly.type
_entity_poly.pdbx_seq_one_letter_code
_entity_poly.pdbx_strand_id
1 'polypeptide(L)'
;MNKPLINEHGTKEKLIVATAPLCGCFGCHMSLLDIDERILQLVELVEFDRSPITDIKTIGKCDIGLIEGGVANVHNVEDLRDFRNNCDVLVAAGACAVSGGIPAMRNQFDIKDCLEEAYILGIGIENPHVPNDVELPLLLDKVHPIHEVVRVDYFLPGCPPSADTFWKFLTDVISGNAINFPYNLIHYD
;
A
#
# COMPACT_ATOMS: atom_id res chain seq x y z
N MET A 1 18.43 -10.60 0.17
CA MET A 1 17.47 -11.70 0.28
C MET A 1 17.94 -12.83 -0.63
N ASN A 2 18.26 -13.98 -0.09
CA ASN A 2 18.59 -15.19 -0.87
C ASN A 2 17.80 -16.36 -0.26
N LYS A 3 16.46 -16.26 -0.25
CA LYS A 3 15.65 -17.44 -0.01
C LYS A 3 15.62 -18.21 -1.33
N PRO A 4 16.10 -19.46 -1.41
CA PRO A 4 16.00 -20.22 -2.65
C PRO A 4 14.52 -20.46 -2.95
N LEU A 5 14.07 -20.07 -4.14
CA LEU A 5 12.72 -20.31 -4.67
C LEU A 5 12.43 -21.80 -4.96
N ILE A 6 13.33 -22.68 -4.56
CA ILE A 6 13.24 -24.13 -4.76
C ILE A 6 13.41 -24.79 -3.40
N ASN A 7 12.38 -25.48 -2.93
CA ASN A 7 12.45 -26.26 -1.71
C ASN A 7 13.36 -27.50 -1.88
N GLU A 8 13.69 -28.18 -0.77
CA GLU A 8 14.54 -29.38 -0.74
C GLU A 8 14.02 -30.53 -1.64
N HIS A 9 12.78 -30.45 -2.13
CA HIS A 9 12.13 -31.41 -3.02
C HIS A 9 12.06 -30.98 -4.47
N GLY A 10 12.71 -29.84 -4.86
CA GLY A 10 12.77 -29.36 -6.23
C GLY A 10 11.47 -28.71 -6.75
N THR A 11 10.46 -28.50 -5.91
CA THR A 11 9.26 -27.74 -6.25
C THR A 11 9.48 -26.25 -6.02
N LYS A 12 9.09 -25.44 -7.00
CA LYS A 12 9.14 -23.99 -6.91
C LYS A 12 8.10 -23.54 -5.88
N GLU A 13 8.56 -23.03 -4.74
CA GLU A 13 7.69 -22.46 -3.72
C GLU A 13 7.22 -21.08 -4.20
N LYS A 14 5.91 -20.84 -4.22
CA LYS A 14 5.35 -19.54 -4.54
C LYS A 14 5.77 -18.53 -3.47
N LEU A 15 6.06 -17.29 -3.88
CA LEU A 15 6.23 -16.20 -2.93
C LEU A 15 4.88 -15.75 -2.41
N ILE A 16 4.79 -15.52 -1.11
CA ILE A 16 3.59 -15.02 -0.45
C ILE A 16 3.61 -13.49 -0.52
N VAL A 17 2.58 -12.91 -1.14
CA VAL A 17 2.41 -11.46 -1.31
C VAL A 17 1.18 -11.01 -0.54
N ALA A 18 1.35 -10.05 0.34
CA ALA A 18 0.24 -9.38 1.01
C ALA A 18 0.14 -7.93 0.55
N THR A 19 -1.06 -7.39 0.45
CA THR A 19 -1.27 -5.98 0.06
C THR A 19 -2.27 -5.29 0.96
N ALA A 20 -2.11 -4.00 1.21
CA ALA A 20 -3.09 -3.21 1.94
C ALA A 20 -3.20 -1.78 1.39
N PRO A 21 -4.43 -1.24 1.31
CA PRO A 21 -4.66 0.17 1.13
C PRO A 21 -4.70 0.86 2.50
N LEU A 22 -4.02 1.99 2.61
CA LEU A 22 -4.19 2.93 3.71
C LEU A 22 -5.03 4.13 3.23
N CYS A 23 -4.68 5.36 3.63
CA CYS A 23 -5.38 6.55 3.16
C CYS A 23 -4.98 6.90 1.72
N GLY A 24 -5.84 6.60 0.76
CA GLY A 24 -5.62 6.84 -0.66
C GLY A 24 -6.88 6.60 -1.49
N CYS A 25 -6.70 6.52 -2.81
CA CYS A 25 -7.80 6.34 -3.77
C CYS A 25 -7.95 4.91 -4.28
N PHE A 26 -7.12 3.97 -3.81
CA PHE A 26 -7.05 2.59 -4.30
C PHE A 26 -6.51 2.44 -5.73
N GLY A 27 -6.01 3.51 -6.33
CA GLY A 27 -5.52 3.51 -7.72
C GLY A 27 -4.31 2.63 -7.95
N CYS A 28 -3.44 2.45 -6.94
CA CYS A 28 -2.26 1.60 -7.08
C CYS A 28 -2.64 0.10 -7.16
N HIS A 29 -3.65 -0.36 -6.40
CA HIS A 29 -4.19 -1.71 -6.55
C HIS A 29 -4.85 -1.92 -7.92
N MET A 30 -5.60 -0.91 -8.40
CA MET A 30 -6.18 -0.98 -9.75
C MET A 30 -5.10 -1.09 -10.81
N SER A 31 -4.04 -0.28 -10.72
CA SER A 31 -2.91 -0.35 -11.63
C SER A 31 -2.14 -1.69 -11.54
N LEU A 32 -2.05 -2.28 -10.35
CA LEU A 32 -1.51 -3.63 -10.20
C LEU A 32 -2.36 -4.67 -10.97
N LEU A 33 -3.69 -4.52 -10.96
CA LEU A 33 -4.58 -5.40 -11.71
C LEU A 33 -4.54 -5.16 -13.22
N ASP A 34 -4.19 -3.94 -13.66
CA ASP A 34 -4.01 -3.57 -15.08
C ASP A 34 -2.82 -4.26 -15.77
N ILE A 35 -2.12 -5.18 -15.08
CA ILE A 35 -1.19 -6.11 -15.74
C ILE A 35 -1.92 -7.08 -16.69
N ASP A 36 -3.24 -7.05 -16.68
CA ASP A 36 -4.13 -7.80 -17.56
C ASP A 36 -3.86 -9.31 -17.55
N GLU A 37 -3.73 -9.94 -18.69
CA GLU A 37 -3.52 -11.38 -18.84
C GLU A 37 -2.23 -11.90 -18.18
N ARG A 38 -1.27 -11.00 -17.90
CA ARG A 38 -0.04 -11.34 -17.15
C ARG A 38 -0.34 -11.77 -15.71
N ILE A 39 -1.55 -11.49 -15.19
CA ILE A 39 -1.96 -11.98 -13.87
C ILE A 39 -1.98 -13.50 -13.81
N LEU A 40 -2.29 -14.17 -14.92
CA LEU A 40 -2.25 -15.63 -15.00
C LEU A 40 -0.83 -16.19 -14.80
N GLN A 41 0.18 -15.45 -15.30
CA GLN A 41 1.58 -15.81 -15.05
C GLN A 41 2.00 -15.46 -13.63
N LEU A 42 1.48 -14.35 -13.08
CA LEU A 42 1.81 -13.93 -11.72
C LEU A 42 1.31 -14.94 -10.69
N VAL A 43 0.08 -15.43 -10.80
CA VAL A 43 -0.50 -16.41 -9.83
C VAL A 43 0.16 -17.78 -9.90
N GLU A 44 0.92 -18.09 -10.95
CA GLU A 44 1.78 -19.28 -10.97
C GLU A 44 3.06 -19.09 -10.12
N LEU A 45 3.46 -17.84 -9.86
CA LEU A 45 4.69 -17.47 -9.19
C LEU A 45 4.47 -17.00 -7.75
N VAL A 46 3.29 -16.42 -7.47
CA VAL A 46 2.93 -15.87 -6.16
C VAL A 46 1.63 -16.47 -5.64
N GLU A 47 1.48 -16.42 -4.32
CA GLU A 47 0.23 -16.65 -3.61
C GLU A 47 -0.14 -15.37 -2.86
N PHE A 48 -1.37 -14.89 -3.05
CA PHE A 48 -1.86 -13.72 -2.34
C PHE A 48 -2.40 -14.12 -0.96
N ASP A 49 -1.82 -13.55 0.10
CA ASP A 49 -2.32 -13.60 1.47
C ASP A 49 -3.31 -12.45 1.71
N ARG A 50 -3.27 -11.75 2.84
CA ARG A 50 -4.13 -10.60 3.11
C ARG A 50 -4.01 -9.56 1.99
N SER A 51 -5.13 -9.32 1.34
CA SER A 51 -5.23 -8.33 0.26
C SER A 51 -6.69 -7.90 0.10
N PRO A 52 -6.98 -6.68 -0.38
CA PRO A 52 -8.33 -6.27 -0.75
C PRO A 52 -8.97 -7.15 -1.85
N ILE A 53 -8.16 -7.85 -2.63
CA ILE A 53 -8.61 -8.77 -3.68
C ILE A 53 -8.83 -10.21 -3.18
N THR A 54 -8.54 -10.48 -1.91
CA THR A 54 -8.78 -11.78 -1.25
C THR A 54 -9.74 -11.61 -0.07
N ASP A 55 -10.27 -12.73 0.44
CA ASP A 55 -11.13 -12.72 1.64
C ASP A 55 -10.36 -12.88 2.95
N ILE A 56 -9.03 -12.90 2.89
CA ILE A 56 -8.14 -13.06 4.04
C ILE A 56 -8.05 -11.71 4.76
N LYS A 57 -8.47 -11.65 6.03
CA LYS A 57 -8.54 -10.41 6.83
C LYS A 57 -7.32 -10.20 7.74
N THR A 58 -6.64 -11.26 8.13
CA THR A 58 -5.46 -11.22 8.99
C THR A 58 -4.22 -11.57 8.18
N ILE A 59 -3.14 -10.81 8.39
CA ILE A 59 -1.89 -11.07 7.69
C ILE A 59 -1.15 -12.25 8.34
N GLY A 60 -0.72 -13.20 7.50
CA GLY A 60 0.23 -14.25 7.85
C GLY A 60 1.68 -13.82 7.60
N LYS A 61 2.61 -14.78 7.71
CA LYS A 61 4.00 -14.53 7.26
C LYS A 61 4.03 -14.42 5.75
N CYS A 62 4.57 -13.30 5.25
CA CYS A 62 4.67 -13.04 3.83
C CYS A 62 6.08 -12.61 3.40
N ASP A 63 6.42 -12.90 2.15
CA ASP A 63 7.71 -12.52 1.57
C ASP A 63 7.68 -11.04 1.19
N ILE A 64 6.58 -10.56 0.61
CA ILE A 64 6.43 -9.18 0.11
C ILE A 64 5.12 -8.56 0.60
N GLY A 65 5.22 -7.42 1.27
CA GLY A 65 4.09 -6.54 1.58
C GLY A 65 4.06 -5.33 0.66
N LEU A 66 2.99 -5.13 -0.10
CA LEU A 66 2.76 -3.94 -0.92
C LEU A 66 1.75 -3.04 -0.22
N ILE A 67 2.17 -1.84 0.15
CA ILE A 67 1.33 -0.86 0.84
C ILE A 67 1.11 0.35 -0.05
N GLU A 68 -0.15 0.71 -0.29
CA GLU A 68 -0.53 1.98 -0.90
C GLU A 68 -1.20 2.91 0.11
N GLY A 69 -1.24 4.20 -0.21
CA GLY A 69 -1.86 5.21 0.66
C GLY A 69 -0.94 5.73 1.75
N GLY A 70 -1.30 6.88 2.32
CA GLY A 70 -0.62 7.50 3.45
C GLY A 70 -1.19 7.04 4.79
N VAL A 71 -0.50 7.33 5.87
CA VAL A 71 -0.93 7.03 7.24
C VAL A 71 -1.71 8.21 7.79
N ALA A 72 -3.03 8.10 7.92
CA ALA A 72 -3.92 9.20 8.27
C ALA A 72 -4.69 9.00 9.59
N ASN A 73 -4.71 7.78 10.13
CA ASN A 73 -5.42 7.42 11.34
C ASN A 73 -4.69 6.30 12.11
N VAL A 74 -5.16 6.02 13.33
CA VAL A 74 -4.53 5.02 14.21
C VAL A 74 -4.58 3.60 13.63
N HIS A 75 -5.66 3.20 12.96
CA HIS A 75 -5.75 1.88 12.32
C HIS A 75 -4.73 1.72 11.19
N ASN A 76 -4.45 2.79 10.42
CA ASN A 76 -3.39 2.75 9.42
C ASN A 76 -2.01 2.47 10.05
N VAL A 77 -1.75 3.02 11.25
CA VAL A 77 -0.51 2.76 11.99
C VAL A 77 -0.42 1.31 12.42
N GLU A 78 -1.51 0.76 12.96
CA GLU A 78 -1.60 -0.63 13.41
C GLU A 78 -1.40 -1.60 12.22
N ASP A 79 -2.18 -1.45 11.17
CA ASP A 79 -2.06 -2.26 9.95
C ASP A 79 -0.65 -2.23 9.38
N LEU A 80 -0.06 -1.03 9.28
CA LEU A 80 1.28 -0.87 8.73
C LEU A 80 2.35 -1.56 9.57
N ARG A 81 2.22 -1.51 10.91
CA ARG A 81 3.11 -2.22 11.83
C ARG A 81 2.95 -3.73 11.72
N ASP A 82 1.71 -4.21 11.57
CA ASP A 82 1.44 -5.63 11.38
C ASP A 82 2.06 -6.13 10.07
N PHE A 83 1.95 -5.36 8.98
CA PHE A 83 2.63 -5.68 7.73
C PHE A 83 4.15 -5.71 7.90
N ARG A 84 4.74 -4.70 8.56
CA ARG A 84 6.20 -4.69 8.78
C ARG A 84 6.69 -5.88 9.62
N ASN A 85 5.91 -6.31 10.60
CA ASN A 85 6.28 -7.42 11.48
C ASN A 85 6.15 -8.79 10.80
N ASN A 86 5.33 -8.90 9.77
CA ASN A 86 5.02 -10.16 9.12
C ASN A 86 5.66 -10.31 7.73
N CYS A 87 6.00 -9.24 7.04
CA CYS A 87 6.61 -9.30 5.71
C CYS A 87 8.12 -9.14 5.78
N ASP A 88 8.84 -9.97 5.03
CA ASP A 88 10.30 -9.88 4.90
C ASP A 88 10.69 -8.57 4.20
N VAL A 89 9.98 -8.24 3.12
CA VAL A 89 10.15 -7.01 2.34
C VAL A 89 8.88 -6.18 2.41
N LEU A 90 9.01 -4.88 2.68
CA LEU A 90 7.90 -3.93 2.66
C LEU A 90 8.13 -2.87 1.58
N VAL A 91 7.11 -2.66 0.76
CA VAL A 91 7.15 -1.79 -0.43
C VAL A 91 6.13 -0.67 -0.30
N ALA A 92 6.57 0.56 -0.44
CA ALA A 92 5.71 1.73 -0.58
C ALA A 92 5.30 1.89 -2.05
N ALA A 93 4.02 1.69 -2.36
CA ALA A 93 3.49 1.81 -3.70
C ALA A 93 2.68 3.08 -3.88
N GLY A 94 3.09 3.89 -4.84
CA GLY A 94 2.42 5.14 -5.21
C GLY A 94 2.78 6.35 -4.37
N ALA A 95 2.49 7.52 -4.91
CA ALA A 95 2.84 8.82 -4.32
C ALA A 95 2.30 9.00 -2.89
N CYS A 96 1.11 8.47 -2.58
CA CYS A 96 0.53 8.58 -1.23
C CYS A 96 1.38 7.84 -0.18
N ALA A 97 1.84 6.63 -0.48
CA ALA A 97 2.69 5.85 0.42
C ALA A 97 4.11 6.41 0.51
N VAL A 98 4.65 6.91 -0.62
CA VAL A 98 6.04 7.38 -0.75
C VAL A 98 6.24 8.76 -0.12
N SER A 99 5.30 9.69 -0.31
CA SER A 99 5.44 11.12 0.07
C SER A 99 4.21 11.73 0.74
N GLY A 100 3.17 10.93 1.03
CA GLY A 100 1.89 11.40 1.54
C GLY A 100 0.90 11.80 0.45
N GLY A 101 1.36 12.20 -0.73
CA GLY A 101 0.54 12.49 -1.91
C GLY A 101 -0.63 13.44 -1.66
N ILE A 102 -1.74 13.22 -2.35
CA ILE A 102 -2.97 14.01 -2.20
C ILE A 102 -3.52 13.98 -0.76
N PRO A 103 -3.58 12.84 -0.05
CA PRO A 103 -4.03 12.85 1.35
C PRO A 103 -3.27 13.82 2.25
N ALA A 104 -1.98 14.02 2.04
CA ALA A 104 -1.16 14.93 2.83
C ALA A 104 -1.41 16.43 2.53
N MET A 105 -2.20 16.77 1.50
CA MET A 105 -2.58 18.17 1.25
C MET A 105 -3.32 18.79 2.43
N ARG A 106 -4.08 18.00 3.21
CA ARG A 106 -4.73 18.48 4.42
C ARG A 106 -3.77 18.93 5.50
N ASN A 107 -2.50 18.52 5.43
CA ASN A 107 -1.48 18.87 6.44
C ASN A 107 -1.16 20.38 6.49
N GLN A 108 -1.65 21.14 5.52
CA GLN A 108 -1.56 22.61 5.49
C GLN A 108 -2.59 23.30 6.40
N PHE A 109 -3.58 22.55 6.90
CA PHE A 109 -4.67 23.05 7.73
C PHE A 109 -4.68 22.34 9.08
N ASP A 110 -5.30 22.97 10.10
CA ASP A 110 -5.60 22.28 11.36
C ASP A 110 -6.65 21.20 11.11
N ILE A 111 -6.49 20.04 11.73
CA ILE A 111 -7.44 18.93 11.56
C ILE A 111 -8.85 19.32 12.05
N LYS A 112 -8.97 20.20 13.05
CA LYS A 112 -10.26 20.69 13.52
C LYS A 112 -10.96 21.52 12.47
N ASP A 113 -10.23 22.39 11.78
CA ASP A 113 -10.77 23.21 10.70
C ASP A 113 -11.28 22.32 9.55
N CYS A 114 -10.52 21.27 9.22
CA CYS A 114 -10.94 20.29 8.22
C CYS A 114 -12.24 19.56 8.62
N LEU A 115 -12.35 19.15 9.89
CA LEU A 115 -13.54 18.49 10.40
C LEU A 115 -14.74 19.43 10.48
N GLU A 116 -14.53 20.67 10.89
CA GLU A 116 -15.56 21.70 10.93
C GLU A 116 -16.09 22.00 9.53
N GLU A 117 -15.21 22.21 8.56
CA GLU A 117 -15.59 22.43 7.17
C GLU A 117 -16.39 21.25 6.61
N ALA A 118 -15.94 20.02 6.86
CA ALA A 118 -16.56 18.83 6.30
C ALA A 118 -17.89 18.46 6.96
N TYR A 119 -18.04 18.63 8.27
CA TYR A 119 -19.17 18.06 9.02
C TYR A 119 -20.10 19.08 9.68
N ILE A 120 -19.68 20.35 9.77
CA ILE A 120 -20.48 21.42 10.40
C ILE A 120 -20.90 22.45 9.35
N LEU A 121 -19.97 22.96 8.55
CA LEU A 121 -20.18 24.07 7.63
C LEU A 121 -20.52 23.63 6.20
N GLY A 122 -20.41 22.34 5.88
CA GLY A 122 -20.62 21.81 4.52
C GLY A 122 -22.04 22.10 4.03
N ILE A 123 -22.16 22.39 2.74
CA ILE A 123 -23.45 22.71 2.11
C ILE A 123 -24.39 21.51 2.15
N GLY A 124 -25.63 21.72 2.64
CA GLY A 124 -26.65 20.67 2.68
C GLY A 124 -26.53 19.68 3.84
N ILE A 125 -25.72 19.98 4.83
CA ILE A 125 -25.61 19.14 6.04
C ILE A 125 -26.85 19.32 6.90
N GLU A 126 -27.55 18.22 7.16
CA GLU A 126 -28.61 18.13 8.13
C GLU A 126 -28.05 17.56 9.44
N ASN A 127 -28.36 18.17 10.60
CA ASN A 127 -27.82 17.78 11.92
C ASN A 127 -26.28 17.82 11.99
N PRO A 128 -25.67 19.02 11.86
CA PRO A 128 -24.22 19.17 11.82
C PRO A 128 -23.58 18.70 13.14
N HIS A 129 -22.72 17.69 13.03
CA HIS A 129 -21.90 17.20 14.14
C HIS A 129 -20.70 16.46 13.61
N VAL A 130 -19.57 16.55 14.28
CA VAL A 130 -18.41 15.74 13.96
C VAL A 130 -18.67 14.31 14.42
N PRO A 131 -18.60 13.30 13.53
CA PRO A 131 -18.80 11.91 13.90
C PRO A 131 -17.85 11.48 15.01
N ASN A 132 -18.38 10.84 16.03
CA ASN A 132 -17.65 10.37 17.20
C ASN A 132 -18.21 9.02 17.66
N ASP A 133 -17.90 7.96 16.92
CA ASP A 133 -18.26 6.59 17.23
C ASP A 133 -17.03 5.78 17.58
N VAL A 134 -17.19 4.78 18.45
CA VAL A 134 -16.09 3.91 18.88
C VAL A 134 -15.49 3.09 17.74
N GLU A 135 -16.28 2.84 16.68
CA GLU A 135 -15.83 2.12 15.49
C GLU A 135 -15.03 3.01 14.51
N LEU A 136 -15.05 4.32 14.69
CA LEU A 136 -14.31 5.25 13.85
C LEU A 136 -12.87 5.40 14.37
N PRO A 137 -11.84 5.13 13.54
CA PRO A 137 -10.46 5.30 13.96
C PRO A 137 -10.15 6.80 14.19
N LEU A 138 -9.43 7.09 15.24
CA LEU A 138 -8.95 8.45 15.52
C LEU A 138 -8.03 8.91 14.39
N LEU A 139 -8.31 10.09 13.83
CA LEU A 139 -7.45 10.72 12.84
C LEU A 139 -6.15 11.20 13.50
N LEU A 140 -5.05 11.06 12.78
CA LEU A 140 -3.79 11.72 13.13
C LEU A 140 -3.88 13.20 12.75
N ASP A 141 -3.14 14.05 13.45
CA ASP A 141 -3.08 15.49 13.12
C ASP A 141 -2.58 15.72 11.69
N LYS A 142 -1.66 14.87 11.24
CA LYS A 142 -1.11 14.90 9.88
C LYS A 142 -1.17 13.55 9.22
N VAL A 143 -1.19 13.55 7.89
CA VAL A 143 -0.96 12.36 7.07
C VAL A 143 0.54 12.20 6.88
N HIS A 144 1.04 11.01 7.15
CA HIS A 144 2.45 10.66 7.00
C HIS A 144 2.67 9.71 5.84
N PRO A 145 3.79 9.81 5.11
CA PRO A 145 4.26 8.72 4.26
C PRO A 145 4.63 7.52 5.13
N ILE A 146 4.54 6.32 4.58
CA ILE A 146 4.67 5.11 5.41
C ILE A 146 6.06 4.92 6.02
N HIS A 147 7.11 5.44 5.38
CA HIS A 147 8.49 5.34 5.87
C HIS A 147 8.78 6.18 7.12
N GLU A 148 7.92 7.14 7.46
CA GLU A 148 8.00 7.87 8.74
C GLU A 148 7.48 7.03 9.93
N VAL A 149 6.74 5.95 9.67
CA VAL A 149 6.15 5.10 10.70
C VAL A 149 6.87 3.78 10.85
N VAL A 150 7.28 3.16 9.73
CA VAL A 150 8.00 1.88 9.71
C VAL A 150 9.14 1.91 8.68
N ARG A 151 10.10 1.00 8.83
CA ARG A 151 11.13 0.81 7.81
C ARG A 151 10.52 0.24 6.52
N VAL A 152 10.80 0.90 5.40
CA VAL A 152 10.43 0.49 4.04
C VAL A 152 11.68 0.04 3.30
N ASP A 153 11.58 -1.03 2.52
CA ASP A 153 12.71 -1.60 1.79
C ASP A 153 12.77 -1.09 0.35
N TYR A 154 11.61 -0.87 -0.29
CA TYR A 154 11.52 -0.36 -1.67
C TYR A 154 10.41 0.66 -1.83
N PHE A 155 10.60 1.55 -2.81
CA PHE A 155 9.68 2.60 -3.16
C PHE A 155 9.33 2.51 -4.65
N LEU A 156 8.03 2.45 -4.96
CA LEU A 156 7.49 2.49 -6.32
C LEU A 156 6.74 3.81 -6.50
N PRO A 157 7.41 4.87 -7.00
CA PRO A 157 6.76 6.15 -7.21
C PRO A 157 5.78 6.09 -8.39
N GLY A 158 4.81 7.00 -8.38
CA GLY A 158 3.78 7.18 -9.41
C GLY A 158 2.41 7.44 -8.80
N CYS A 159 1.49 8.01 -9.55
CA CYS A 159 0.13 8.26 -9.11
C CYS A 159 -0.90 7.82 -10.16
N PRO A 160 -1.06 6.49 -10.30
CA PRO A 160 -0.35 5.36 -9.68
C PRO A 160 0.98 5.02 -10.39
N PRO A 161 1.85 4.14 -9.82
CA PRO A 161 2.88 3.44 -10.60
C PRO A 161 2.22 2.66 -11.74
N SER A 162 2.83 2.59 -12.90
CA SER A 162 2.24 1.87 -14.04
C SER A 162 2.18 0.36 -13.81
N ALA A 163 1.27 -0.33 -14.49
CA ALA A 163 1.18 -1.78 -14.49
C ALA A 163 2.53 -2.44 -14.85
N ASP A 164 3.26 -1.87 -15.81
CA ASP A 164 4.58 -2.35 -16.20
C ASP A 164 5.63 -2.18 -15.09
N THR A 165 5.52 -1.11 -14.28
CA THR A 165 6.38 -0.90 -13.10
C THR A 165 6.13 -1.99 -12.06
N PHE A 166 4.87 -2.31 -11.75
CA PHE A 166 4.51 -3.40 -10.85
C PHE A 166 4.99 -4.76 -11.38
N TRP A 167 4.74 -5.04 -12.66
CA TRP A 167 5.15 -6.28 -13.29
C TRP A 167 6.67 -6.47 -13.21
N LYS A 168 7.42 -5.44 -13.60
CA LYS A 168 8.89 -5.49 -13.55
C LYS A 168 9.39 -5.67 -12.11
N PHE A 169 8.85 -4.92 -11.14
CA PHE A 169 9.23 -5.05 -9.74
C PHE A 169 9.04 -6.48 -9.24
N LEU A 170 7.84 -7.03 -9.41
CA LEU A 170 7.51 -8.37 -8.92
C LEU A 170 8.37 -9.44 -9.61
N THR A 171 8.54 -9.36 -10.92
CA THR A 171 9.36 -10.33 -11.65
C THR A 171 10.84 -10.26 -11.31
N ASP A 172 11.39 -9.06 -11.05
CA ASP A 172 12.78 -8.90 -10.61
C ASP A 172 12.96 -9.48 -9.19
N VAL A 173 12.05 -9.19 -8.26
CA VAL A 173 12.10 -9.75 -6.89
C VAL A 173 12.00 -11.27 -6.92
N ILE A 174 11.03 -11.83 -7.66
CA ILE A 174 10.83 -13.27 -7.80
C ILE A 174 12.06 -13.97 -8.40
N SER A 175 12.72 -13.32 -9.35
CA SER A 175 13.90 -13.85 -10.01
C SER A 175 15.21 -13.63 -9.23
N GLY A 176 15.15 -12.90 -8.10
CA GLY A 176 16.34 -12.51 -7.33
C GLY A 176 17.26 -11.52 -8.07
N ASN A 177 16.73 -10.84 -9.07
CA ASN A 177 17.45 -9.83 -9.84
C ASN A 177 17.60 -8.54 -9.03
N ALA A 178 18.63 -7.76 -9.36
CA ALA A 178 18.74 -6.39 -8.84
C ALA A 178 17.58 -5.54 -9.36
N ILE A 179 16.87 -4.88 -8.44
CA ILE A 179 15.77 -3.99 -8.80
C ILE A 179 16.36 -2.72 -9.41
N ASN A 180 16.13 -2.56 -10.69
CA ASN A 180 16.56 -1.38 -11.44
C ASN A 180 15.46 -0.99 -12.42
N PHE A 181 14.89 0.20 -12.22
CA PHE A 181 13.86 0.73 -13.10
C PHE A 181 14.49 1.61 -14.18
N PRO A 182 14.26 1.35 -15.46
CA PRO A 182 14.58 2.31 -16.51
C PRO A 182 13.72 3.56 -16.33
N TYR A 183 14.25 4.72 -16.75
CA TYR A 183 13.62 6.02 -16.54
C TYR A 183 12.16 6.11 -17.01
N ASN A 184 11.84 5.42 -18.12
CA ASN A 184 10.49 5.38 -18.67
C ASN A 184 9.46 4.61 -17.83
N LEU A 185 9.88 3.89 -16.80
CA LEU A 185 8.99 3.22 -15.83
C LEU A 185 8.90 3.96 -14.50
N ILE A 186 9.62 5.08 -14.34
CA ILE A 186 9.59 5.88 -13.12
C ILE A 186 8.81 7.17 -13.43
N HIS A 187 7.61 7.27 -12.85
CA HIS A 187 6.77 8.46 -12.92
C HIS A 187 6.57 8.98 -11.50
N TYR A 188 6.68 10.29 -11.33
CA TYR A 188 6.49 10.96 -10.04
C TYR A 188 5.20 11.79 -10.00
N ASP A 189 4.53 11.91 -11.13
CA ASP A 189 3.28 12.62 -11.40
C ASP A 189 2.09 11.66 -11.51
#